data_dbaf1743d226f77e8a1c8fa3d169bcfd
#
_entry.id   dbaf1743d226f77e8a1c8fa3d169bcfd
#
_cell.length_a   1.000
_cell.length_b   1.000
_cell.length_c   1.000
_cell.angle_alpha   90.00
_cell.angle_beta   90.00
_cell.angle_gamma   90.00
#
_symmetry.space_group_name_H-M   'P 1'
#
loop_
_entity.id
_entity.type
_entity.pdbx_description
1 polymer ?
#
loop_
_entity_poly.entity_id
_entity_poly.type
_entity_poly.pdbx_seq_one_letter_code
_entity_poly.pdbx_strand_id
1 'polypeptide(L)'
;MLRFLRRAYSACVADLANKPRTDLTVQEAGFSFHDGTPLPDLRQITSWMLTHAPKKRTLARLVPALWKRHGREDLSVAGILLANLEEDVLGQEPWMAFIHLLQRREPLMVVLEVAEELVRGGRNVPDDDWIRAAAEQSPAWHQYCVLFLSLRKKRGTCSDVVINAPPGGEMFERIRGRLLQAEV
;
A
#
# COMPACT_ATOMS: atom_id res chain seq x y z
N MET A 1 -21.01 -5.52 -0.92
CA MET A 1 -19.55 -5.71 -1.03
C MET A 1 -18.86 -5.69 0.33
N LEU A 2 -18.93 -4.61 1.15
CA LEU A 2 -18.26 -4.55 2.47
C LEU A 2 -18.64 -5.70 3.44
N ARG A 3 -19.93 -6.09 3.46
CA ARG A 3 -20.37 -7.25 4.27
C ARG A 3 -19.77 -8.58 3.77
N PHE A 4 -19.58 -8.71 2.46
CA PHE A 4 -18.93 -9.87 1.87
C PHE A 4 -17.47 -9.94 2.31
N LEU A 5 -16.72 -8.84 2.18
CA LEU A 5 -15.31 -8.79 2.58
C LEU A 5 -15.11 -9.16 4.05
N ARG A 6 -15.91 -8.63 4.96
CA ARG A 6 -15.84 -9.00 6.38
C ARG A 6 -15.97 -10.50 6.63
N ARG A 7 -16.92 -11.15 5.95
CA ARG A 7 -17.09 -12.60 6.05
C ARG A 7 -15.93 -13.38 5.41
N ALA A 8 -15.44 -12.88 4.26
CA ALA A 8 -14.33 -13.50 3.55
C ALA A 8 -13.04 -13.43 4.38
N TYR A 9 -12.73 -12.29 5.01
CA TYR A 9 -11.56 -12.16 5.88
C TYR A 9 -11.59 -13.19 7.00
N SER A 10 -12.67 -13.21 7.78
CA SER A 10 -12.80 -14.15 8.90
C SER A 10 -12.78 -15.61 8.48
N ALA A 11 -13.24 -15.95 7.26
CA ALA A 11 -13.23 -17.32 6.75
C ALA A 11 -11.84 -17.84 6.40
N CYS A 12 -10.89 -16.94 6.12
CA CYS A 12 -9.50 -17.28 5.77
C CYS A 12 -8.57 -17.37 6.99
N VAL A 13 -9.04 -17.01 8.18
CA VAL A 13 -8.24 -17.10 9.42
C VAL A 13 -8.37 -18.50 10.00
N ALA A 14 -7.32 -19.30 9.85
CA ALA A 14 -7.32 -20.70 10.29
C ALA A 14 -7.05 -20.87 11.79
N ASP A 15 -6.61 -19.84 12.52
CA ASP A 15 -6.10 -20.05 13.87
C ASP A 15 -6.39 -18.88 14.83
N LEU A 16 -7.13 -19.20 15.90
CA LEU A 16 -7.35 -18.30 17.05
C LEU A 16 -6.04 -17.94 17.80
N ALA A 17 -4.97 -18.70 17.61
CA ALA A 17 -3.67 -18.48 18.25
C ALA A 17 -2.98 -17.18 17.74
N ASN A 18 -3.36 -16.66 16.59
CA ASN A 18 -2.80 -15.42 16.04
C ASN A 18 -3.45 -14.14 16.58
N LYS A 19 -4.58 -14.25 17.29
CA LYS A 19 -5.32 -13.08 17.77
C LYS A 19 -4.48 -12.12 18.64
N PRO A 20 -3.69 -12.55 19.64
CA PRO A 20 -2.88 -11.62 20.43
C PRO A 20 -1.88 -10.84 19.59
N ARG A 21 -1.31 -11.47 18.55
CA ARG A 21 -0.37 -10.82 17.62
C ARG A 21 -1.07 -9.80 16.72
N THR A 22 -2.27 -10.09 16.26
CA THR A 22 -3.06 -9.16 15.44
C THR A 22 -3.52 -7.96 16.26
N ASP A 23 -3.95 -8.17 17.52
CA ASP A 23 -4.36 -7.10 18.42
C ASP A 23 -3.19 -6.14 18.73
N LEU A 24 -1.98 -6.67 18.94
CA LEU A 24 -0.77 -5.87 19.12
C LEU A 24 -0.46 -5.03 17.87
N THR A 25 -0.52 -5.64 16.68
CA THR A 25 -0.31 -4.94 15.41
C THR A 25 -1.32 -3.81 15.21
N VAL A 26 -2.59 -4.01 15.60
CA VAL A 26 -3.62 -2.96 15.56
C VAL A 26 -3.24 -1.78 16.42
N GLN A 27 -2.79 -2.03 17.66
CA GLN A 27 -2.42 -0.97 18.60
C GLN A 27 -1.19 -0.19 18.14
N GLU A 28 -0.14 -0.88 17.70
CA GLU A 28 1.13 -0.26 17.30
C GLU A 28 1.02 0.49 15.96
N ALA A 29 0.28 -0.06 15.00
CA ALA A 29 0.19 0.51 13.65
C ALA A 29 -1.03 1.41 13.44
N GLY A 30 -1.94 1.53 14.40
CA GLY A 30 -3.10 2.40 14.34
C GLY A 30 -4.20 1.95 13.37
N PHE A 31 -4.29 0.65 13.05
CA PHE A 31 -5.40 0.11 12.26
C PHE A 31 -6.71 0.11 13.05
N SER A 32 -7.82 0.26 12.35
CA SER A 32 -9.14 0.10 12.96
C SER A 32 -9.48 -1.35 13.31
N PHE A 33 -8.89 -2.30 12.57
CA PHE A 33 -8.99 -3.74 12.82
C PHE A 33 -7.90 -4.50 12.03
N HIS A 34 -7.62 -5.74 12.47
CA HIS A 34 -6.79 -6.71 11.76
C HIS A 34 -7.33 -8.11 12.05
N ASP A 35 -7.88 -8.76 11.05
CA ASP A 35 -8.45 -10.11 11.16
C ASP A 35 -7.37 -11.20 11.03
N GLY A 36 -6.17 -10.86 10.54
CA GLY A 36 -5.05 -11.78 10.37
C GLY A 36 -5.09 -12.54 9.04
N THR A 37 -5.89 -12.09 8.08
CA THR A 37 -5.97 -12.72 6.75
C THR A 37 -4.65 -12.59 6.00
N PRO A 38 -4.03 -13.70 5.55
CA PRO A 38 -2.80 -13.66 4.79
C PRO A 38 -2.94 -12.94 3.45
N LEU A 39 -1.88 -12.27 3.00
CA LEU A 39 -1.89 -11.54 1.72
C LEU A 39 -2.23 -12.42 0.50
N PRO A 40 -1.80 -13.70 0.38
CA PRO A 40 -2.25 -14.59 -0.70
C PRO A 40 -3.76 -14.75 -0.76
N ASP A 41 -4.43 -14.88 0.40
CA ASP A 41 -5.87 -15.04 0.47
C ASP A 41 -6.59 -13.73 0.10
N LEU A 42 -6.05 -12.57 0.52
CA LEU A 42 -6.54 -11.26 0.09
C LEU A 42 -6.47 -11.08 -1.43
N ARG A 43 -5.40 -11.58 -2.06
CA ARG A 43 -5.28 -11.58 -3.53
C ARG A 43 -6.33 -12.48 -4.18
N GLN A 44 -6.61 -13.67 -3.62
CA GLN A 44 -7.65 -14.57 -4.13
C GLN A 44 -9.05 -13.93 -4.01
N ILE A 45 -9.38 -13.38 -2.84
CA ILE A 45 -10.64 -12.66 -2.60
C ILE A 45 -10.80 -11.53 -3.62
N THR A 46 -9.75 -10.73 -3.81
CA THR A 46 -9.78 -9.58 -4.72
C THR A 46 -9.86 -10.01 -6.18
N SER A 47 -9.15 -11.07 -6.58
CA SER A 47 -9.23 -11.67 -7.92
C SER A 47 -10.66 -12.15 -8.21
N TRP A 48 -11.28 -12.84 -7.23
CA TRP A 48 -12.69 -13.23 -7.35
C TRP A 48 -13.61 -12.04 -7.56
N MET A 49 -13.41 -10.95 -6.79
CA MET A 49 -14.20 -9.71 -6.94
C MET A 49 -14.00 -9.08 -8.33
N LEU A 50 -12.77 -9.02 -8.81
CA LEU A 50 -12.44 -8.50 -10.14
C LEU A 50 -13.11 -9.29 -11.26
N THR A 51 -13.22 -10.61 -11.10
CA THR A 51 -13.83 -11.51 -12.09
C THR A 51 -15.36 -11.43 -12.08
N HIS A 52 -15.97 -11.35 -10.88
CA HIS A 52 -17.42 -11.50 -10.73
C HIS A 52 -18.18 -10.19 -10.54
N ALA A 53 -17.49 -9.05 -10.41
CA ALA A 53 -18.17 -7.77 -10.30
C ALA A 53 -18.87 -7.39 -11.62
N PRO A 54 -20.19 -7.15 -11.59
CA PRO A 54 -20.95 -6.84 -12.81
C PRO A 54 -20.52 -5.51 -13.44
N LYS A 55 -19.99 -4.59 -12.62
CA LYS A 55 -19.47 -3.29 -13.07
C LYS A 55 -18.18 -2.95 -12.35
N LYS A 56 -17.07 -2.82 -13.07
CA LYS A 56 -15.75 -2.46 -12.52
C LYS A 56 -15.76 -1.12 -11.76
N ARG A 57 -16.55 -0.15 -12.20
CA ARG A 57 -16.75 1.13 -11.49
C ARG A 57 -17.27 0.98 -10.04
N THR A 58 -17.96 -0.12 -9.72
CA THR A 58 -18.36 -0.41 -8.34
C THR A 58 -17.15 -0.74 -7.48
N LEU A 59 -16.15 -1.44 -8.03
CA LEU A 59 -14.88 -1.73 -7.35
C LEU A 59 -14.04 -0.47 -7.18
N ALA A 60 -13.97 0.40 -8.19
CA ALA A 60 -13.27 1.68 -8.07
C ALA A 60 -13.85 2.54 -6.93
N ARG A 61 -15.18 2.62 -6.80
CA ARG A 61 -15.85 3.32 -5.68
C ARG A 61 -15.62 2.65 -4.32
N LEU A 62 -15.31 1.37 -4.30
CA LEU A 62 -15.03 0.63 -3.07
C LEU A 62 -13.66 1.02 -2.49
N VAL A 63 -12.66 1.35 -3.33
CA VAL A 63 -11.30 1.70 -2.92
C VAL A 63 -11.26 2.79 -1.83
N PRO A 64 -11.82 4.00 -2.03
CA PRO A 64 -11.79 5.03 -0.98
C PRO A 64 -12.61 4.65 0.25
N ALA A 65 -13.66 3.84 0.10
CA ALA A 65 -14.44 3.36 1.24
C ALA A 65 -13.66 2.36 2.12
N LEU A 66 -12.86 1.48 1.52
CA LEU A 66 -11.95 0.59 2.22
C LEU A 66 -10.85 1.39 2.92
N TRP A 67 -10.24 2.34 2.22
CA TRP A 67 -9.19 3.20 2.78
C TRP A 67 -9.68 3.96 4.02
N LYS A 68 -10.87 4.54 3.94
CA LYS A 68 -11.50 5.26 5.05
C LYS A 68 -11.76 4.37 6.27
N ARG A 69 -12.08 3.10 6.08
CA ARG A 69 -12.28 2.13 7.17
C ARG A 69 -11.00 1.79 7.91
N HIS A 70 -9.85 1.97 7.27
CA HIS A 70 -8.51 1.83 7.84
C HIS A 70 -8.24 0.47 8.52
N GLY A 71 -8.85 -0.61 8.06
CA GLY A 71 -8.51 -1.98 8.46
C GLY A 71 -7.29 -2.47 7.70
N ARG A 72 -6.46 -3.33 8.33
CA ARG A 72 -5.24 -3.88 7.68
C ARG A 72 -5.58 -4.56 6.35
N GLU A 73 -6.58 -5.43 6.35
CA GLU A 73 -7.05 -6.15 5.17
C GLU A 73 -7.69 -5.23 4.14
N ASP A 74 -8.44 -4.23 4.59
CA ASP A 74 -9.09 -3.27 3.71
C ASP A 74 -8.07 -2.44 2.91
N LEU A 75 -6.98 -2.01 3.54
CA LEU A 75 -5.91 -1.27 2.87
C LEU A 75 -5.19 -2.14 1.83
N SER A 76 -4.92 -3.41 2.16
CA SER A 76 -4.34 -4.37 1.22
C SER A 76 -5.25 -4.64 0.02
N VAL A 77 -6.55 -4.89 0.26
CA VAL A 77 -7.54 -5.09 -0.82
C VAL A 77 -7.66 -3.84 -1.68
N ALA A 78 -7.64 -2.65 -1.09
CA ALA A 78 -7.65 -1.38 -1.84
C ALA A 78 -6.42 -1.28 -2.75
N GLY A 79 -5.22 -1.62 -2.26
CA GLY A 79 -3.99 -1.66 -3.04
C GLY A 79 -4.05 -2.64 -4.22
N ILE A 80 -4.53 -3.86 -3.98
CA ILE A 80 -4.69 -4.87 -5.03
C ILE A 80 -5.73 -4.41 -6.09
N LEU A 81 -6.83 -3.77 -5.67
CA LEU A 81 -7.81 -3.22 -6.60
C LEU A 81 -7.20 -2.10 -7.46
N LEU A 82 -6.46 -1.17 -6.85
CA LEU A 82 -5.75 -0.09 -7.57
C LEU A 82 -4.78 -0.65 -8.62
N ALA A 83 -4.04 -1.70 -8.27
CA ALA A 83 -3.08 -2.32 -9.18
C ALA A 83 -3.74 -2.97 -10.42
N ASN A 84 -5.00 -3.43 -10.29
CA ASN A 84 -5.69 -4.24 -11.29
C ASN A 84 -6.88 -3.53 -11.98
N LEU A 85 -7.22 -2.31 -11.58
CA LEU A 85 -8.24 -1.50 -12.25
C LEU A 85 -7.58 -0.56 -13.27
N GLU A 86 -8.22 -0.40 -14.42
CA GLU A 86 -7.76 0.50 -15.46
C GLU A 86 -8.05 1.96 -15.12
N GLU A 87 -7.26 2.85 -15.71
CA GLU A 87 -7.33 4.30 -15.49
C GLU A 87 -8.71 4.89 -15.80
N ASP A 88 -9.34 4.45 -16.89
CA ASP A 88 -10.70 4.87 -17.29
C ASP A 88 -11.77 4.46 -16.28
N VAL A 89 -11.55 3.36 -15.55
CA VAL A 89 -12.43 2.87 -14.48
C VAL A 89 -12.20 3.64 -13.17
N LEU A 90 -10.94 3.93 -12.85
CA LEU A 90 -10.54 4.71 -11.66
C LEU A 90 -10.83 6.22 -11.84
N GLY A 91 -10.83 6.72 -13.07
CA GLY A 91 -10.92 8.14 -13.42
C GLY A 91 -9.61 8.91 -13.27
N GLN A 92 -8.52 8.22 -12.94
CA GLN A 92 -7.17 8.76 -12.82
C GLN A 92 -6.14 7.63 -12.84
N GLU A 93 -4.88 7.98 -13.06
CA GLU A 93 -3.76 7.05 -13.02
C GLU A 93 -3.66 6.39 -11.63
N PRO A 94 -3.40 5.05 -11.53
CA PRO A 94 -3.44 4.31 -10.27
C PRO A 94 -2.52 4.82 -9.16
N TRP A 95 -1.30 5.30 -9.49
CA TRP A 95 -0.42 5.93 -8.49
C TRP A 95 -1.01 7.22 -7.95
N MET A 96 -1.61 8.05 -8.81
CA MET A 96 -2.28 9.27 -8.37
C MET A 96 -3.49 8.97 -7.51
N ALA A 97 -4.25 7.92 -7.86
CA ALA A 97 -5.34 7.44 -7.02
C ALA A 97 -4.85 7.00 -5.64
N PHE A 98 -3.74 6.27 -5.56
CA PHE A 98 -3.10 5.86 -4.31
C PHE A 98 -2.63 7.07 -3.49
N ILE A 99 -1.90 7.98 -4.12
CA ILE A 99 -1.38 9.19 -3.48
C ILE A 99 -2.48 10.04 -2.86
N HIS A 100 -3.60 10.22 -3.55
CA HIS A 100 -4.76 10.97 -3.03
C HIS A 100 -5.43 10.29 -1.83
N LEU A 101 -5.24 9.00 -1.62
CA LEU A 101 -5.76 8.28 -0.46
C LEU A 101 -4.87 8.42 0.79
N LEU A 102 -3.57 8.71 0.63
CA LEU A 102 -2.64 8.82 1.76
C LEU A 102 -2.99 10.01 2.66
N GLN A 103 -3.21 9.72 3.95
CA GLN A 103 -3.66 10.68 4.96
C GLN A 103 -2.55 11.08 5.94
N ARG A 104 -1.29 10.76 5.66
CA ARG A 104 -0.10 11.03 6.49
C ARG A 104 -0.05 10.26 7.81
N ARG A 105 -0.84 9.21 7.97
CA ARG A 105 -0.87 8.35 9.15
C ARG A 105 -0.81 6.87 8.82
N GLU A 106 -0.70 6.55 7.55
CA GLU A 106 -0.60 5.16 7.10
C GLU A 106 0.76 4.59 7.55
N PRO A 107 0.77 3.38 8.13
CA PRO A 107 2.01 2.71 8.47
C PRO A 107 2.88 2.51 7.24
N LEU A 108 4.19 2.78 7.35
CA LEU A 108 5.14 2.66 6.22
C LEU A 108 5.09 1.27 5.57
N MET A 109 4.85 0.23 6.36
CA MET A 109 4.68 -1.14 5.86
C MET A 109 3.52 -1.25 4.86
N VAL A 110 2.38 -0.62 5.15
CA VAL A 110 1.20 -0.64 4.27
C VAL A 110 1.45 0.17 3.01
N VAL A 111 2.08 1.34 3.16
CA VAL A 111 2.46 2.18 2.00
C VAL A 111 3.36 1.40 1.05
N LEU A 112 4.36 0.69 1.59
CA LEU A 112 5.24 -0.17 0.81
C LEU A 112 4.47 -1.31 0.13
N GLU A 113 3.63 -2.03 0.88
CA GLU A 113 2.84 -3.15 0.34
C GLU A 113 1.93 -2.72 -0.82
N VAL A 114 1.23 -1.59 -0.68
CA VAL A 114 0.37 -1.08 -1.76
C VAL A 114 1.21 -0.64 -2.96
N ALA A 115 2.34 0.02 -2.73
CA ALA A 115 3.26 0.40 -3.79
C ALA A 115 3.84 -0.83 -4.53
N GLU A 116 4.17 -1.90 -3.82
CA GLU A 116 4.60 -3.17 -4.40
C GLU A 116 3.50 -3.82 -5.26
N GLU A 117 2.23 -3.75 -4.83
CA GLU A 117 1.11 -4.26 -5.64
C GLU A 117 0.96 -3.44 -6.94
N LEU A 118 1.08 -2.11 -6.88
CA LEU A 118 1.05 -1.25 -8.08
C LEU A 118 2.15 -1.63 -9.08
N VAL A 119 3.39 -1.76 -8.61
CA VAL A 119 4.52 -2.17 -9.46
C VAL A 119 4.31 -3.59 -10.02
N ARG A 120 3.78 -4.52 -9.23
CA ARG A 120 3.42 -5.87 -9.69
C ARG A 120 2.33 -5.84 -10.75
N GLY A 121 1.37 -4.92 -10.65
CA GLY A 121 0.34 -4.66 -11.66
C GLY A 121 0.86 -3.96 -12.92
N GLY A 122 2.18 -3.77 -13.04
CA GLY A 122 2.83 -3.14 -14.20
C GLY A 122 2.80 -1.62 -14.19
N ARG A 123 2.44 -0.99 -13.06
CA ARG A 123 2.44 0.48 -12.92
C ARG A 123 3.85 0.98 -12.62
N ASN A 124 4.30 2.00 -13.33
CA ASN A 124 5.62 2.60 -13.09
C ASN A 124 5.58 3.52 -11.87
N VAL A 125 6.65 3.46 -11.06
CA VAL A 125 6.85 4.43 -9.97
C VAL A 125 6.92 5.84 -10.55
N PRO A 126 6.35 6.87 -9.88
CA PRO A 126 6.43 8.26 -10.34
C PRO A 126 7.85 8.72 -10.67
N ASP A 127 7.99 9.72 -11.55
CA ASP A 127 9.27 10.21 -12.01
C ASP A 127 10.07 10.96 -10.93
N ASP A 128 11.30 11.37 -11.27
CA ASP A 128 12.23 12.00 -10.33
C ASP A 128 11.74 13.38 -9.87
N ASP A 129 11.15 14.14 -10.76
CA ASP A 129 10.67 15.49 -10.45
C ASP A 129 9.49 15.43 -9.47
N TRP A 130 8.58 14.49 -9.70
CA TRP A 130 7.49 14.25 -8.78
C TRP A 130 7.99 13.77 -7.41
N ILE A 131 8.93 12.82 -7.38
CA ILE A 131 9.51 12.28 -6.13
C ILE A 131 10.16 13.39 -5.30
N ARG A 132 10.96 14.26 -5.91
CA ARG A 132 11.58 15.39 -5.19
C ARG A 132 10.55 16.36 -4.65
N ALA A 133 9.61 16.79 -5.48
CA ALA A 133 8.55 17.70 -5.06
C ALA A 133 7.68 17.12 -3.93
N ALA A 134 7.38 15.82 -3.97
CA ALA A 134 6.63 15.14 -2.92
C ALA A 134 7.43 15.01 -1.62
N ALA A 135 8.73 14.72 -1.69
CA ALA A 135 9.60 14.59 -0.52
C ALA A 135 9.69 15.89 0.30
N GLU A 136 9.57 17.05 -0.35
CA GLU A 136 9.60 18.36 0.30
C GLU A 136 8.32 18.70 1.09
N GLN A 137 7.21 17.99 0.85
CA GLN A 137 5.92 18.32 1.46
C GLN A 137 5.88 18.08 2.97
N SER A 138 6.49 17.00 3.45
CA SER A 138 6.57 16.67 4.88
C SER A 138 7.53 15.50 5.14
N PRO A 139 7.97 15.29 6.40
CA PRO A 139 8.78 14.14 6.77
C PRO A 139 8.15 12.79 6.39
N ALA A 140 6.84 12.64 6.53
CA ALA A 140 6.13 11.42 6.14
C ALA A 140 6.17 11.19 4.63
N TRP A 141 5.92 12.23 3.84
CA TRP A 141 6.03 12.16 2.39
C TRP A 141 7.45 11.83 1.93
N HIS A 142 8.46 12.40 2.59
CA HIS A 142 9.86 12.07 2.32
C HIS A 142 10.13 10.56 2.52
N GLN A 143 9.66 10.00 3.64
CA GLN A 143 9.79 8.55 3.88
C GLN A 143 9.03 7.72 2.82
N TYR A 144 7.82 8.10 2.42
CA TYR A 144 7.08 7.42 1.35
C TYR A 144 7.87 7.44 0.02
N CYS A 145 8.49 8.58 -0.32
CA CYS A 145 9.32 8.68 -1.53
C CYS A 145 10.51 7.73 -1.51
N VAL A 146 11.19 7.53 -0.38
CA VAL A 146 12.26 6.53 -0.23
C VAL A 146 11.74 5.11 -0.46
N LEU A 147 10.54 4.78 0.06
CA LEU A 147 9.92 3.48 -0.19
C LEU A 147 9.61 3.30 -1.69
N PHE A 148 9.08 4.32 -2.37
CA PHE A 148 8.81 4.26 -3.80
C PHE A 148 10.08 4.09 -4.62
N LEU A 149 11.16 4.81 -4.28
CA LEU A 149 12.47 4.65 -4.93
C LEU A 149 13.02 3.23 -4.80
N SER A 150 12.75 2.55 -3.68
CA SER A 150 13.22 1.16 -3.47
C SER A 150 12.61 0.15 -4.45
N LEU A 151 11.49 0.50 -5.09
CA LEU A 151 10.77 -0.36 -6.04
C LEU A 151 11.16 -0.11 -7.50
N ARG A 152 12.00 0.88 -7.77
CA ARG A 152 12.45 1.17 -9.14
C ARG A 152 13.43 0.13 -9.65
N LYS A 153 13.33 -0.19 -10.93
CA LYS A 153 14.27 -1.09 -11.62
C LYS A 153 15.64 -0.43 -11.81
N LYS A 154 15.65 0.87 -12.14
CA LYS A 154 16.88 1.69 -12.21
C LYS A 154 17.14 2.30 -10.85
N ARG A 155 18.33 2.06 -10.30
CA ARG A 155 18.83 2.66 -9.06
C ARG A 155 19.71 3.88 -9.36
N GLY A 156 20.02 4.68 -8.36
CA GLY A 156 20.94 5.81 -8.47
C GLY A 156 20.33 7.13 -8.92
N THR A 157 18.98 7.21 -9.03
CA THR A 157 18.29 8.48 -9.23
C THR A 157 17.72 8.97 -7.89
N CYS A 158 17.74 10.28 -7.64
CA CYS A 158 17.26 10.88 -6.37
C CYS A 158 18.04 10.45 -5.12
N SER A 159 19.36 10.26 -5.20
CA SER A 159 20.24 9.98 -4.05
C SER A 159 20.08 11.03 -2.95
N ASP A 160 19.89 12.28 -3.32
CA ASP A 160 19.58 13.40 -2.43
C ASP A 160 18.37 13.14 -1.54
N VAL A 161 17.29 12.58 -2.09
CA VAL A 161 16.10 12.20 -1.33
C VAL A 161 16.40 11.08 -0.33
N VAL A 162 17.20 10.08 -0.73
CA VAL A 162 17.55 8.95 0.15
C VAL A 162 18.48 9.38 1.29
N ILE A 163 19.48 10.21 0.99
CA ILE A 163 20.46 10.70 1.97
C ILE A 163 19.80 11.58 3.04
N ASN A 164 18.95 12.52 2.61
CA ASN A 164 18.35 13.52 3.48
C ASN A 164 17.03 13.05 4.14
N ALA A 165 16.63 11.79 3.94
CA ALA A 165 15.40 11.28 4.51
C ALA A 165 15.42 11.32 6.05
N PRO A 166 14.32 11.74 6.69
CA PRO A 166 14.19 11.69 8.12
C PRO A 166 14.22 10.23 8.61
N PRO A 167 14.70 9.98 9.86
CA PRO A 167 14.78 8.63 10.41
C PRO A 167 13.42 7.97 10.46
N GLY A 168 13.40 6.64 10.30
CA GLY A 168 12.21 5.79 10.36
C GLY A 168 12.39 4.60 11.30
N GLY A 169 11.44 3.69 11.29
CA GLY A 169 11.57 2.42 12.02
C GLY A 169 12.58 1.47 11.32
N GLU A 170 12.89 0.36 11.98
CA GLU A 170 13.91 -0.61 11.56
C GLU A 170 13.75 -1.05 10.07
N MET A 171 12.53 -1.35 9.65
CA MET A 171 12.22 -1.72 8.26
C MET A 171 12.63 -0.62 7.28
N PHE A 172 12.29 0.63 7.58
CA PHE A 172 12.60 1.77 6.74
C PHE A 172 14.13 1.98 6.64
N GLU A 173 14.85 1.97 7.77
CA GLU A 173 16.31 2.15 7.79
C GLU A 173 17.05 1.04 7.03
N ARG A 174 16.54 -0.19 7.08
CA ARG A 174 17.09 -1.30 6.29
C ARG A 174 16.88 -1.08 4.78
N ILE A 175 15.75 -0.53 4.36
CA ILE A 175 15.49 -0.21 2.95
C ILE A 175 16.39 0.95 2.50
N ARG A 176 16.44 2.02 3.29
CA ARG A 176 17.30 3.18 3.04
C ARG A 176 18.77 2.78 2.91
N GLY A 177 19.28 1.98 3.84
CA GLY A 177 20.66 1.48 3.80
C GLY A 177 21.00 0.69 2.54
N ARG A 178 20.06 -0.14 2.04
CA ARG A 178 20.26 -0.87 0.77
C ARG A 178 20.29 0.07 -0.45
N LEU A 179 19.51 1.14 -0.44
CA LEU A 179 19.54 2.12 -1.54
C LEU A 179 20.89 2.85 -1.57
N LEU A 180 21.40 3.28 -0.41
CA LEU A 180 22.69 3.95 -0.29
C LEU A 180 23.89 3.06 -0.70
N GLN A 181 23.83 1.76 -0.38
CA GLN A 181 24.88 0.79 -0.79
C GLN A 181 24.87 0.47 -2.29
N ALA A 182 23.76 0.63 -2.96
CA ALA A 182 23.65 0.32 -4.38
C ALA A 182 24.18 1.43 -5.30
N GLU A 183 24.62 2.54 -4.72
CA GLU A 183 25.22 3.69 -5.42
C GLU A 183 26.76 3.64 -5.44
N VAL A 184 27.36 2.72 -4.71
CA VAL A 184 28.80 2.46 -4.70
C VAL A 184 29.15 1.33 -5.67
#